data_6b9f48a8a46a12f3af95158136fef179
#
_entry.id   6b9f48a8a46a12f3af95158136fef179
#
_cell.length_a   1.000
_cell.length_b   1.000
_cell.length_c   1.000
_cell.angle_alpha   90.00
_cell.angle_beta   90.00
_cell.angle_gamma   90.00
#
_symmetry.space_group_name_H-M   'P 1'
#
loop_
_entity.id
_entity.type
_entity.pdbx_description
1 polymer ?
#
loop_
_entity_poly.entity_id
_entity_poly.type
_entity_poly.pdbx_seq_one_letter_code
_entity_poly.pdbx_strand_id
1 'polypeptide(L)'
;MKECVLPTDEAGSDYNLQKLRSMIERCGCVITEVRRGLFVNKSVEEDILRLLPSSQQATLTSNLNKKLAMTSASALISYLNLLGDESNFGKFTLCSHDLSEYLRMDNAALRALNLFPDPHGQASGTNKGASLFGLLNHCKTAQGIRMLNQWLKQPLVNLHAIQNRQSMLSILLDDPEARHRLQDDFLKYMPDMLRIGKRFQRGVATLEDVVRCYQAVIKIPDLTQVLRSIAIVSEADCALFHSTFVAPLDELYQHLVKLVEMVEMTLDLDELQYHNYVIKPEFDETLRLIRTKLDVIRDQLDEQHIQVGHDLRLDTEKKLHLENHSSYGYCFRVTRTVCVIMIAYHATGCRRCQKSKRILGLEYSKGTWLVFF
;
A
#
# COMPACT_ATOMS: atom_id res chain seq x y z
N MET A 1 -11.13 -11.29 9.59
CA MET A 1 -10.42 -12.55 9.87
C MET A 1 -10.38 -13.32 8.57
N LYS A 2 -9.25 -13.88 8.17
CA LYS A 2 -9.14 -14.63 6.89
C LYS A 2 -8.98 -16.13 7.11
N GLU A 3 -8.44 -16.51 8.25
CA GLU A 3 -8.14 -17.89 8.61
C GLU A 3 -8.47 -18.11 10.09
N CYS A 4 -8.97 -19.28 10.42
CA CYS A 4 -9.28 -19.73 11.76
C CYS A 4 -8.67 -21.11 12.00
N VAL A 5 -7.91 -21.25 13.07
CA VAL A 5 -7.28 -22.51 13.47
C VAL A 5 -8.19 -23.23 14.45
N LEU A 6 -8.59 -24.44 14.11
CA LEU A 6 -9.45 -25.29 14.94
C LEU A 6 -8.77 -26.61 15.28
N PRO A 7 -9.11 -27.24 16.43
CA PRO A 7 -8.61 -28.56 16.73
C PRO A 7 -9.26 -29.63 15.82
N THR A 8 -8.49 -30.62 15.41
CA THR A 8 -9.01 -31.79 14.68
C THR A 8 -10.02 -32.56 15.53
N ASP A 9 -11.16 -32.90 14.91
CA ASP A 9 -12.16 -33.79 15.49
C ASP A 9 -12.15 -35.12 14.74
N GLU A 10 -11.24 -36.02 15.13
CA GLU A 10 -11.06 -37.33 14.49
C GLU A 10 -12.29 -38.23 14.59
N ALA A 11 -13.13 -38.04 15.61
CA ALA A 11 -14.32 -38.84 15.85
C ALA A 11 -15.60 -38.20 15.31
N GLY A 12 -15.57 -36.94 14.87
CA GLY A 12 -16.76 -36.21 14.42
C GLY A 12 -17.84 -36.05 15.50
N SER A 13 -17.45 -36.19 16.76
CA SER A 13 -18.42 -36.31 17.89
C SER A 13 -18.67 -34.98 18.61
N ASP A 14 -17.85 -33.94 18.36
CA ASP A 14 -17.95 -32.65 19.04
C ASP A 14 -18.93 -31.72 18.34
N TYR A 15 -20.20 -31.78 18.80
CA TYR A 15 -21.29 -30.94 18.27
C TYR A 15 -20.99 -29.46 18.32
N ASN A 16 -20.31 -28.97 19.38
CA ASN A 16 -19.98 -27.57 19.52
C ASN A 16 -18.94 -27.13 18.49
N LEU A 17 -17.96 -28.00 18.23
CA LEU A 17 -16.93 -27.75 17.21
C LEU A 17 -17.53 -27.71 15.79
N GLN A 18 -18.46 -28.63 15.47
CA GLN A 18 -19.15 -28.64 14.19
C GLN A 18 -20.00 -27.39 13.99
N LYS A 19 -20.73 -26.96 15.04
CA LYS A 19 -21.50 -25.73 15.02
C LYS A 19 -20.60 -24.50 14.82
N LEU A 20 -19.47 -24.43 15.51
CA LEU A 20 -18.49 -23.37 15.37
C LEU A 20 -17.92 -23.36 13.95
N ARG A 21 -17.56 -24.52 13.39
CA ARG A 21 -17.12 -24.70 12.03
C ARG A 21 -18.09 -24.10 11.01
N SER A 22 -19.35 -24.50 11.10
CA SER A 22 -20.40 -24.02 10.19
C SER A 22 -20.61 -22.51 10.28
N MET A 23 -20.46 -21.93 11.46
CA MET A 23 -20.52 -20.47 11.64
C MET A 23 -19.32 -19.74 10.98
N ILE A 24 -18.11 -20.28 11.14
CA ILE A 24 -16.88 -19.70 10.58
C ILE A 24 -16.90 -19.81 9.05
N GLU A 25 -17.35 -20.92 8.48
CA GLU A 25 -17.52 -21.11 7.04
C GLU A 25 -18.50 -20.09 6.44
N ARG A 26 -19.62 -19.83 7.12
CA ARG A 26 -20.59 -18.77 6.72
C ARG A 26 -19.97 -17.37 6.73
N CYS A 27 -18.95 -17.13 7.56
CA CYS A 27 -18.20 -15.88 7.59
C CYS A 27 -17.17 -15.78 6.47
N GLY A 28 -17.01 -16.81 5.62
CA GLY A 28 -16.02 -16.82 4.54
C GLY A 28 -14.58 -16.91 5.03
N CYS A 29 -14.34 -17.44 6.23
CA CYS A 29 -13.00 -17.66 6.77
C CYS A 29 -12.50 -19.04 6.39
N VAL A 30 -11.22 -19.14 6.02
CA VAL A 30 -10.56 -20.44 5.80
C VAL A 30 -10.36 -21.12 7.15
N ILE A 31 -10.69 -22.41 7.24
CA ILE A 31 -10.49 -23.23 8.44
C ILE A 31 -9.26 -24.09 8.24
N THR A 32 -8.33 -24.02 9.17
CA THR A 32 -7.14 -24.87 9.23
C THR A 32 -7.23 -25.76 10.46
N GLU A 33 -7.24 -27.07 10.26
CA GLU A 33 -7.29 -28.03 11.34
C GLU A 33 -5.90 -28.38 11.85
N VAL A 34 -5.72 -28.32 13.16
CA VAL A 34 -4.46 -28.66 13.83
C VAL A 34 -4.68 -29.66 14.96
N ARG A 35 -3.64 -30.39 15.32
CA ARG A 35 -3.71 -31.39 16.39
C ARG A 35 -4.15 -30.77 17.71
N ARG A 36 -5.07 -31.43 18.43
CA ARG A 36 -5.56 -30.97 19.75
C ARG A 36 -4.42 -30.70 20.75
N GLY A 37 -3.30 -31.42 20.64
CA GLY A 37 -2.14 -31.22 21.52
C GLY A 37 -1.54 -29.82 21.49
N LEU A 38 -1.72 -29.06 20.38
CA LEU A 38 -1.25 -27.68 20.28
C LEU A 38 -2.07 -26.70 21.16
N PHE A 39 -3.29 -27.07 21.51
CA PHE A 39 -4.13 -26.29 22.43
C PHE A 39 -3.85 -26.58 23.90
N VAL A 40 -3.02 -27.59 24.20
CA VAL A 40 -2.71 -28.02 25.57
C VAL A 40 -1.21 -27.84 25.81
N ASN A 41 -0.77 -26.61 25.98
CA ASN A 41 0.61 -26.34 26.37
C ASN A 41 0.69 -25.90 27.83
N LYS A 42 1.51 -26.58 28.63
CA LYS A 42 1.73 -26.26 30.05
C LYS A 42 2.65 -25.06 30.28
N SER A 43 3.41 -24.68 29.27
CA SER A 43 4.38 -23.57 29.29
C SER A 43 3.91 -22.31 28.57
N VAL A 44 2.60 -22.16 28.31
CA VAL A 44 2.05 -21.00 27.58
C VAL A 44 2.44 -19.67 28.20
N GLU A 45 2.54 -19.61 29.51
CA GLU A 45 2.94 -18.42 30.27
C GLU A 45 4.37 -18.00 29.95
N GLU A 46 5.29 -18.97 29.95
CA GLU A 46 6.70 -18.72 29.61
C GLU A 46 6.86 -18.32 28.14
N ASP A 47 6.12 -18.96 27.24
CA ASP A 47 6.14 -18.68 25.81
C ASP A 47 5.66 -17.26 25.51
N ILE A 48 4.58 -16.83 26.18
CA ILE A 48 4.06 -15.46 26.06
C ILE A 48 5.04 -14.46 26.69
N LEU A 49 5.63 -14.77 27.84
CA LEU A 49 6.62 -13.89 28.49
C LEU A 49 7.83 -13.60 27.60
N ARG A 50 8.29 -14.57 26.81
CA ARG A 50 9.37 -14.38 25.83
C ARG A 50 8.97 -13.45 24.69
N LEU A 51 7.72 -13.50 24.26
CA LEU A 51 7.22 -12.69 23.15
C LEU A 51 6.89 -11.25 23.57
N LEU A 52 6.62 -11.00 24.86
CA LEU A 52 6.23 -9.69 25.37
C LEU A 52 7.46 -8.87 25.80
N PRO A 53 7.44 -7.53 25.59
CA PRO A 53 8.44 -6.64 26.14
C PRO A 53 8.38 -6.61 27.67
N SER A 54 9.51 -6.38 28.33
CA SER A 54 9.63 -6.38 29.80
C SER A 54 8.66 -5.43 30.50
N SER A 55 8.25 -4.34 29.85
CA SER A 55 7.28 -3.37 30.35
C SER A 55 5.85 -3.92 30.48
N GLN A 56 5.48 -4.96 29.73
CA GLN A 56 4.14 -5.54 29.74
C GLN A 56 4.02 -6.87 30.49
N GLN A 57 5.10 -7.39 30.98
CA GLN A 57 5.10 -8.66 31.73
C GLN A 57 4.25 -8.61 32.99
N ALA A 58 4.17 -7.43 33.66
CA ALA A 58 3.36 -7.24 34.85
C ALA A 58 1.82 -7.32 34.58
N THR A 59 1.35 -7.03 33.39
CA THR A 59 -0.07 -7.09 33.02
C THR A 59 -0.57 -8.50 32.66
N LEU A 60 0.35 -9.45 32.61
CA LEU A 60 0.05 -10.83 32.23
C LEU A 60 -0.82 -11.54 33.25
N THR A 61 -0.61 -11.28 34.55
CA THR A 61 -1.29 -11.98 35.66
C THR A 61 -2.83 -11.88 35.60
N SER A 62 -3.38 -10.77 35.12
CA SER A 62 -4.84 -10.58 34.98
C SER A 62 -5.44 -11.40 33.82
N ASN A 63 -4.64 -11.72 32.82
CA ASN A 63 -5.10 -12.43 31.60
C ASN A 63 -4.93 -13.96 31.71
N LEU A 64 -4.04 -14.45 32.60
CA LEU A 64 -3.79 -15.87 32.80
C LEU A 64 -5.03 -16.65 33.27
N ASN A 65 -5.94 -15.99 33.97
CA ASN A 65 -7.19 -16.61 34.45
C ASN A 65 -8.17 -17.00 33.32
N LYS A 66 -7.95 -16.55 32.09
CA LYS A 66 -8.81 -16.84 30.92
C LYS A 66 -8.34 -18.12 30.20
N LYS A 67 -8.61 -19.30 30.79
CA LYS A 67 -8.10 -20.60 30.29
C LYS A 67 -8.31 -20.81 28.80
N LEU A 68 -9.49 -20.56 28.25
CA LEU A 68 -9.81 -20.74 26.82
C LEU A 68 -9.00 -19.79 25.92
N ALA A 69 -8.81 -18.56 26.35
CA ALA A 69 -7.99 -17.59 25.59
C ALA A 69 -6.52 -18.03 25.57
N MET A 70 -6.00 -18.49 26.69
CA MET A 70 -4.62 -18.96 26.82
C MET A 70 -4.36 -20.23 26.00
N THR A 71 -5.28 -21.20 25.98
CA THR A 71 -5.16 -22.39 25.14
C THR A 71 -5.20 -22.05 23.66
N SER A 72 -6.04 -21.10 23.26
CA SER A 72 -6.10 -20.60 21.88
C SER A 72 -4.84 -19.84 21.49
N ALA A 73 -4.27 -19.03 22.39
CA ALA A 73 -3.02 -18.33 22.19
C ALA A 73 -1.85 -19.30 21.99
N SER A 74 -1.80 -20.38 22.80
CA SER A 74 -0.81 -21.46 22.65
C SER A 74 -0.85 -22.10 21.26
N ALA A 75 -2.04 -22.46 20.80
CA ALA A 75 -2.21 -23.04 19.48
C ALA A 75 -1.75 -22.07 18.38
N LEU A 76 -2.04 -20.79 18.54
CA LEU A 76 -1.65 -19.75 17.56
C LEU A 76 -0.14 -19.54 17.54
N ILE A 77 0.52 -19.46 18.71
CA ILE A 77 1.97 -19.32 18.84
C ILE A 77 2.68 -20.50 18.17
N SER A 78 2.19 -21.71 18.44
CA SER A 78 2.75 -22.94 17.87
C SER A 78 2.49 -23.04 16.36
N TYR A 79 1.30 -22.70 15.91
CA TYR A 79 0.91 -22.75 14.50
C TYR A 79 1.74 -21.77 13.65
N LEU A 80 1.95 -20.56 14.15
CA LEU A 80 2.75 -19.53 13.49
C LEU A 80 4.26 -19.71 13.72
N ASN A 81 4.67 -20.68 14.55
CA ASN A 81 6.06 -20.93 14.94
C ASN A 81 6.79 -19.67 15.43
N LEU A 82 6.10 -18.85 16.25
CA LEU A 82 6.62 -17.54 16.67
C LEU A 82 7.89 -17.65 17.55
N LEU A 83 8.06 -18.76 18.24
CA LEU A 83 9.23 -19.00 19.09
C LEU A 83 10.45 -19.53 18.32
N GLY A 84 10.27 -19.96 17.07
CA GLY A 84 11.35 -20.45 16.21
C GLY A 84 12.30 -19.36 15.74
N ASP A 85 11.91 -18.10 15.84
CA ASP A 85 12.71 -16.94 15.44
C ASP A 85 12.90 -15.99 16.63
N GLU A 86 14.13 -15.90 17.12
CA GLU A 86 14.51 -15.01 18.25
C GLU A 86 14.23 -13.54 17.93
N SER A 87 14.15 -13.18 16.67
CA SER A 87 13.81 -11.83 16.24
C SER A 87 12.39 -11.39 16.68
N ASN A 88 11.53 -12.33 17.03
CA ASN A 88 10.17 -12.10 17.51
C ASN A 88 10.10 -11.75 19.01
N PHE A 89 11.13 -12.02 19.77
CA PHE A 89 11.12 -11.81 21.22
C PHE A 89 10.97 -10.33 21.57
N GLY A 90 10.08 -10.05 22.54
CA GLY A 90 9.80 -8.70 22.99
C GLY A 90 9.05 -7.80 22.01
N LYS A 91 8.58 -8.32 20.87
CA LYS A 91 7.93 -7.51 19.83
C LYS A 91 6.40 -7.59 19.80
N PHE A 92 5.81 -8.46 20.61
CA PHE A 92 4.37 -8.63 20.66
C PHE A 92 3.75 -7.91 21.86
N THR A 93 2.50 -7.48 21.70
CA THR A 93 1.72 -6.92 22.79
C THR A 93 0.50 -7.79 23.05
N LEU A 94 0.21 -8.07 24.33
CA LEU A 94 -0.99 -8.82 24.72
C LEU A 94 -2.03 -7.86 25.28
N CYS A 95 -3.14 -7.70 24.55
CA CYS A 95 -4.26 -6.86 24.94
C CYS A 95 -5.50 -7.71 25.22
N SER A 96 -6.19 -7.41 26.31
CA SER A 96 -7.51 -7.98 26.55
C SER A 96 -8.55 -7.19 25.78
N HIS A 97 -9.29 -7.85 24.87
CA HIS A 97 -10.39 -7.22 24.17
C HIS A 97 -11.69 -7.45 24.96
N ASP A 98 -12.23 -6.39 25.53
CA ASP A 98 -13.51 -6.45 26.25
C ASP A 98 -14.65 -6.14 25.28
N LEU A 99 -15.46 -7.14 24.98
CA LEU A 99 -16.64 -6.99 24.14
C LEU A 99 -17.80 -6.25 24.85
N SER A 100 -17.72 -6.04 26.17
CA SER A 100 -18.74 -5.28 26.91
C SER A 100 -18.67 -3.77 26.64
N GLU A 101 -17.54 -3.27 26.14
CA GLU A 101 -17.38 -1.88 25.72
C GLU A 101 -18.18 -1.55 24.46
N TYR A 102 -18.68 -2.55 23.75
CA TYR A 102 -19.39 -2.39 22.49
C TYR A 102 -20.82 -2.91 22.56
N LEU A 103 -21.72 -2.22 21.86
CA LEU A 103 -23.09 -2.69 21.68
C LEU A 103 -23.10 -3.96 20.84
N ARG A 104 -23.74 -5.01 21.33
CA ARG A 104 -23.90 -6.26 20.60
C ARG A 104 -25.10 -6.17 19.66
N MET A 105 -24.87 -6.37 18.40
CA MET A 105 -25.91 -6.42 17.39
C MET A 105 -25.85 -7.77 16.68
N ASP A 106 -27.01 -8.40 16.54
CA ASP A 106 -27.17 -9.63 15.75
C ASP A 106 -27.36 -9.30 14.26
N ASN A 107 -27.33 -10.35 13.42
CA ASN A 107 -27.54 -10.18 11.98
C ASN A 107 -28.94 -9.65 11.64
N ALA A 108 -29.94 -9.94 12.44
CA ALA A 108 -31.29 -9.44 12.23
C ALA A 108 -31.38 -7.95 12.45
N ALA A 109 -30.75 -7.45 13.54
CA ALA A 109 -30.64 -6.02 13.82
C ALA A 109 -29.83 -5.28 12.74
N LEU A 110 -28.68 -5.83 12.29
CA LEU A 110 -27.86 -5.24 11.23
C LEU A 110 -28.64 -5.07 9.92
N ARG A 111 -29.47 -6.07 9.56
CA ARG A 111 -30.32 -6.01 8.38
C ARG A 111 -31.50 -5.05 8.56
N ALA A 112 -32.19 -5.11 9.70
CA ALA A 112 -33.33 -4.24 9.98
C ALA A 112 -32.95 -2.76 9.96
N LEU A 113 -31.76 -2.41 10.44
CA LEU A 113 -31.22 -1.06 10.41
C LEU A 113 -30.60 -0.69 9.06
N ASN A 114 -30.54 -1.63 8.11
CA ASN A 114 -29.90 -1.44 6.80
C ASN A 114 -28.49 -0.83 6.90
N LEU A 115 -27.69 -1.35 7.84
CA LEU A 115 -26.37 -0.78 8.13
C LEU A 115 -25.39 -0.98 6.98
N PHE A 116 -25.42 -2.14 6.32
CA PHE A 116 -24.52 -2.49 5.21
C PHE A 116 -25.31 -2.90 3.97
N PRO A 117 -24.75 -2.70 2.77
CA PRO A 117 -25.39 -3.18 1.56
C PRO A 117 -25.53 -4.70 1.59
N ASP A 118 -26.69 -5.21 1.18
CA ASP A 118 -26.93 -6.65 1.11
C ASP A 118 -26.07 -7.26 -0.02
N PRO A 119 -25.19 -8.23 0.27
CA PRO A 119 -24.35 -8.87 -0.74
C PRO A 119 -25.15 -9.66 -1.80
N HIS A 120 -26.40 -10.02 -1.48
CA HIS A 120 -27.29 -10.78 -2.36
C HIS A 120 -28.44 -9.93 -2.95
N GLY A 121 -28.56 -8.67 -2.54
CA GLY A 121 -29.56 -7.75 -3.07
C GLY A 121 -29.29 -7.42 -4.53
N GLN A 122 -30.32 -7.53 -5.38
CA GLN A 122 -30.27 -7.14 -6.79
C GLN A 122 -30.07 -5.62 -7.03
N ALA A 123 -29.77 -4.85 -6.00
CA ALA A 123 -29.39 -3.46 -6.12
C ALA A 123 -27.98 -3.36 -6.73
N SER A 124 -27.98 -3.58 -8.05
CA SER A 124 -26.85 -3.34 -8.95
C SER A 124 -26.11 -2.07 -8.55
N GLY A 125 -24.88 -2.22 -8.17
CA GLY A 125 -23.66 -1.38 -8.19
C GLY A 125 -23.68 0.15 -8.10
N THR A 126 -24.80 0.83 -8.15
CA THR A 126 -24.86 2.28 -8.32
C THR A 126 -25.47 3.06 -7.14
N ASN A 127 -26.24 2.43 -6.26
CA ASN A 127 -26.85 3.15 -5.14
C ASN A 127 -25.98 3.08 -3.87
N LYS A 128 -24.95 3.95 -3.82
CA LYS A 128 -24.15 4.15 -2.58
C LYS A 128 -25.03 4.54 -1.38
N GLY A 129 -26.18 5.15 -1.60
CA GLY A 129 -27.13 5.56 -0.57
C GLY A 129 -28.08 4.47 -0.08
N ALA A 130 -28.00 3.23 -0.58
CA ALA A 130 -28.90 2.15 -0.19
C ALA A 130 -28.67 1.59 1.22
N SER A 131 -27.62 1.99 1.92
CA SER A 131 -27.32 1.59 3.30
C SER A 131 -26.72 2.75 4.09
N LEU A 132 -26.82 2.68 5.43
CA LEU A 132 -26.25 3.70 6.31
C LEU A 132 -24.73 3.83 6.10
N PHE A 133 -24.02 2.71 5.95
CA PHE A 133 -22.59 2.73 5.61
C PHE A 133 -22.32 3.43 4.29
N GLY A 134 -23.10 3.14 3.25
CA GLY A 134 -22.95 3.80 1.95
C GLY A 134 -23.22 5.30 2.00
N LEU A 135 -24.21 5.72 2.80
CA LEU A 135 -24.53 7.13 3.01
C LEU A 135 -23.40 7.87 3.75
N LEU A 136 -22.84 7.27 4.80
CA LEU A 136 -21.81 7.89 5.63
C LEU A 136 -20.39 7.79 5.05
N ASN A 137 -20.17 6.89 4.10
CA ASN A 137 -18.83 6.62 3.59
C ASN A 137 -18.35 7.68 2.60
N HIS A 138 -17.86 8.79 3.14
CA HIS A 138 -17.11 9.83 2.42
C HIS A 138 -15.60 9.76 2.66
N CYS A 139 -15.12 8.63 3.21
CA CYS A 139 -13.72 8.45 3.54
C CYS A 139 -12.83 8.52 2.29
N LYS A 140 -11.73 9.25 2.38
CA LYS A 140 -10.74 9.40 1.32
C LYS A 140 -9.71 8.25 1.30
N THR A 141 -9.54 7.54 2.43
CA THR A 141 -8.53 6.49 2.60
C THR A 141 -9.17 5.11 2.80
N ALA A 142 -8.47 4.07 2.35
CA ALA A 142 -8.90 2.69 2.57
C ALA A 142 -8.91 2.31 4.08
N GLN A 143 -7.99 2.89 4.87
CA GLN A 143 -7.98 2.71 6.33
C GLN A 143 -9.22 3.33 6.97
N GLY A 144 -9.60 4.55 6.58
CA GLY A 144 -10.80 5.23 7.06
C GLY A 144 -12.07 4.44 6.73
N ILE A 145 -12.19 3.91 5.53
CA ILE A 145 -13.31 3.05 5.12
C ILE A 145 -13.42 1.83 6.05
N ARG A 146 -12.31 1.17 6.36
CA ARG A 146 -12.29 0.01 7.28
C ARG A 146 -12.65 0.40 8.70
N MET A 147 -12.15 1.53 9.16
CA MET A 147 -12.44 2.06 10.51
C MET A 147 -13.93 2.42 10.66
N LEU A 148 -14.51 3.12 9.67
CA LEU A 148 -15.94 3.43 9.66
C LEU A 148 -16.80 2.16 9.67
N ASN A 149 -16.41 1.15 8.88
CA ASN A 149 -17.09 -0.15 8.86
C ASN A 149 -17.05 -0.83 10.25
N GLN A 150 -15.90 -0.77 10.91
CA GLN A 150 -15.75 -1.32 12.26
C GLN A 150 -16.58 -0.54 13.28
N TRP A 151 -16.59 0.78 13.25
CA TRP A 151 -17.37 1.60 14.16
C TRP A 151 -18.88 1.36 14.06
N LEU A 152 -19.37 1.15 12.84
CA LEU A 152 -20.77 0.82 12.62
C LEU A 152 -21.13 -0.59 13.09
N LYS A 153 -20.21 -1.56 13.01
CA LYS A 153 -20.40 -2.92 13.51
C LYS A 153 -20.30 -3.02 15.02
N GLN A 154 -19.49 -2.17 15.62
CA GLN A 154 -19.18 -2.18 17.04
C GLN A 154 -19.35 -0.76 17.63
N PRO A 155 -20.58 -0.26 17.77
CA PRO A 155 -20.84 1.02 18.40
C PRO A 155 -20.40 1.01 19.87
N LEU A 156 -19.83 2.11 20.32
CA LEU A 156 -19.41 2.27 21.72
C LEU A 156 -20.60 2.35 22.67
N VAL A 157 -20.42 1.78 23.87
CA VAL A 157 -21.35 1.92 25.01
C VAL A 157 -20.82 2.91 26.04
N ASN A 158 -19.50 3.02 26.15
CA ASN A 158 -18.86 3.91 27.12
C ASN A 158 -19.14 5.37 26.78
N LEU A 159 -19.87 6.06 27.69
CA LEU A 159 -20.27 7.46 27.52
C LEU A 159 -19.08 8.40 27.32
N HIS A 160 -18.03 8.24 28.11
CA HIS A 160 -16.84 9.10 28.02
C HIS A 160 -16.14 8.96 26.66
N ALA A 161 -15.99 7.73 26.17
CA ALA A 161 -15.41 7.47 24.84
C ALA A 161 -16.29 8.04 23.71
N ILE A 162 -17.63 8.04 23.87
CA ILE A 162 -18.55 8.67 22.91
C ILE A 162 -18.39 10.19 22.93
N GLN A 163 -18.36 10.80 24.12
CA GLN A 163 -18.18 12.24 24.27
C GLN A 163 -16.84 12.71 23.68
N ASN A 164 -15.76 11.97 23.95
CA ASN A 164 -14.45 12.28 23.36
C ASN A 164 -14.49 12.28 21.83
N ARG A 165 -15.17 11.30 21.22
CA ARG A 165 -15.34 11.29 19.75
C ARG A 165 -16.20 12.45 19.25
N GLN A 166 -17.23 12.84 19.98
CA GLN A 166 -18.08 13.98 19.64
C GLN A 166 -17.29 15.30 19.74
N SER A 167 -16.50 15.50 20.79
CA SER A 167 -15.61 16.67 20.91
C SER A 167 -14.64 16.75 19.73
N MET A 168 -14.00 15.62 19.34
CA MET A 168 -13.12 15.60 18.17
C MET A 168 -13.83 15.98 16.88
N LEU A 169 -15.07 15.50 16.68
CA LEU A 169 -15.87 15.84 15.51
C LEU A 169 -16.24 17.33 15.51
N SER A 170 -16.64 17.89 16.66
CA SER A 170 -16.99 19.31 16.77
C SER A 170 -15.80 20.20 16.40
N ILE A 171 -14.61 19.92 16.94
CA ILE A 171 -13.39 20.67 16.62
C ILE A 171 -13.13 20.70 15.10
N LEU A 172 -13.25 19.54 14.42
CA LEU A 172 -13.03 19.46 12.99
C LEU A 172 -14.18 20.07 12.15
N LEU A 173 -15.40 20.15 12.70
CA LEU A 173 -16.53 20.78 12.04
C LEU A 173 -16.45 22.31 12.12
N ASP A 174 -15.94 22.85 13.21
CA ASP A 174 -15.83 24.29 13.46
C ASP A 174 -14.77 24.96 12.57
N ASP A 175 -13.80 24.20 12.06
CA ASP A 175 -12.78 24.67 11.12
C ASP A 175 -12.91 24.00 9.74
N PRO A 176 -13.71 24.56 8.82
CA PRO A 176 -13.88 24.01 7.47
C PRO A 176 -12.64 24.13 6.60
N GLU A 177 -11.77 25.12 6.81
CA GLU A 177 -10.55 25.30 6.03
C GLU A 177 -9.54 24.20 6.36
N ALA A 178 -9.25 23.96 7.63
CA ALA A 178 -8.40 22.86 8.06
C ALA A 178 -8.95 21.51 7.58
N ARG A 179 -10.27 21.29 7.67
CA ARG A 179 -10.92 20.07 7.18
C ARG A 179 -10.71 19.85 5.68
N HIS A 180 -10.87 20.91 4.85
CA HIS A 180 -10.62 20.83 3.42
C HIS A 180 -9.16 20.48 3.12
N ARG A 181 -8.22 21.17 3.77
CA ARG A 181 -6.79 20.89 3.61
C ARG A 181 -6.45 19.44 4.01
N LEU A 182 -6.98 18.98 5.14
CA LEU A 182 -6.78 17.58 5.59
C LEU A 182 -7.30 16.57 4.56
N GLN A 183 -8.47 16.82 3.96
CA GLN A 183 -9.10 15.89 3.02
C GLN A 183 -8.42 15.87 1.65
N ASP A 184 -8.11 17.04 1.10
CA ASP A 184 -7.69 17.16 -0.30
C ASP A 184 -6.17 17.15 -0.48
N ASP A 185 -5.42 17.73 0.47
CA ASP A 185 -3.96 17.79 0.36
C ASP A 185 -3.26 16.55 0.96
N PHE A 186 -3.86 15.95 2.01
CA PHE A 186 -3.23 14.84 2.74
C PHE A 186 -3.94 13.51 2.54
N LEU A 187 -5.20 13.40 2.97
CA LEU A 187 -5.90 12.11 3.02
C LEU A 187 -6.15 11.50 1.63
N LYS A 188 -6.39 12.32 0.62
CA LYS A 188 -6.61 11.89 -0.76
C LYS A 188 -5.41 11.12 -1.34
N TYR A 189 -4.21 11.51 -0.95
CA TYR A 189 -2.95 10.93 -1.45
C TYR A 189 -2.35 9.90 -0.49
N MET A 190 -2.95 9.69 0.68
CA MET A 190 -2.45 8.74 1.67
C MET A 190 -2.66 7.29 1.19
N PRO A 191 -1.58 6.52 0.99
CA PRO A 191 -1.68 5.13 0.57
C PRO A 191 -2.20 4.24 1.70
N ASP A 192 -2.54 2.99 1.37
CA ASP A 192 -2.91 1.99 2.37
C ASP A 192 -1.67 1.48 3.12
N MET A 193 -1.26 2.22 4.16
CA MET A 193 -0.07 1.93 4.96
C MET A 193 -0.08 0.52 5.58
N LEU A 194 -1.25 0.02 5.99
CA LEU A 194 -1.37 -1.34 6.51
C LEU A 194 -1.05 -2.39 5.45
N ARG A 195 -1.44 -2.15 4.20
CA ARG A 195 -1.14 -3.07 3.10
C ARG A 195 0.33 -3.00 2.71
N ILE A 196 0.90 -1.80 2.67
CA ILE A 196 2.33 -1.58 2.41
C ILE A 196 3.17 -2.25 3.51
N GLY A 197 2.87 -2.00 4.78
CA GLY A 197 3.57 -2.62 5.91
C GLY A 197 3.55 -4.16 5.85
N LYS A 198 2.41 -4.77 5.47
CA LYS A 198 2.34 -6.21 5.26
C LYS A 198 3.17 -6.73 4.09
N ARG A 199 3.36 -5.92 3.03
CA ARG A 199 4.26 -6.28 1.92
C ARG A 199 5.71 -6.23 2.36
N PHE A 200 6.10 -5.22 3.14
CA PHE A 200 7.43 -5.15 3.75
C PHE A 200 7.71 -6.36 4.65
N GLN A 201 6.78 -6.70 5.54
CA GLN A 201 6.92 -7.87 6.42
C GLN A 201 7.12 -9.18 5.65
N ARG A 202 6.48 -9.33 4.48
CA ARG A 202 6.57 -10.53 3.64
C ARG A 202 7.76 -10.53 2.69
N GLY A 203 8.56 -9.46 2.63
CA GLY A 203 9.67 -9.33 1.70
C GLY A 203 9.26 -9.22 0.22
N VAL A 204 7.99 -8.88 -0.06
CA VAL A 204 7.44 -8.76 -1.44
C VAL A 204 7.13 -7.30 -1.82
N ALA A 205 7.64 -6.35 -1.05
CA ALA A 205 7.48 -4.93 -1.35
C ALA A 205 8.32 -4.54 -2.58
N THR A 206 7.75 -3.69 -3.41
CA THR A 206 8.42 -3.13 -4.60
C THR A 206 9.00 -1.75 -4.28
N LEU A 207 9.89 -1.24 -5.13
CA LEU A 207 10.38 0.14 -5.03
C LEU A 207 9.22 1.16 -5.08
N GLU A 208 8.17 0.89 -5.83
CA GLU A 208 6.96 1.71 -5.85
C GLU A 208 6.30 1.80 -4.46
N ASP A 209 6.23 0.69 -3.72
CA ASP A 209 5.70 0.68 -2.35
C ASP A 209 6.58 1.51 -1.39
N VAL A 210 7.91 1.46 -1.56
CA VAL A 210 8.86 2.28 -0.79
C VAL A 210 8.64 3.77 -1.06
N VAL A 211 8.56 4.15 -2.33
CA VAL A 211 8.34 5.54 -2.75
C VAL A 211 6.99 6.05 -2.25
N ARG A 212 5.93 5.26 -2.35
CA ARG A 212 4.60 5.64 -1.81
C ARG A 212 4.63 5.83 -0.30
N CYS A 213 5.38 4.98 0.42
CA CYS A 213 5.59 5.15 1.85
C CYS A 213 6.35 6.45 2.14
N TYR A 214 7.46 6.70 1.44
CA TYR A 214 8.25 7.92 1.55
C TYR A 214 7.40 9.18 1.31
N GLN A 215 6.62 9.21 0.21
CA GLN A 215 5.75 10.35 -0.12
C GLN A 215 4.69 10.62 0.96
N ALA A 216 4.22 9.59 1.65
CA ALA A 216 3.30 9.76 2.77
C ALA A 216 4.01 10.32 4.00
N VAL A 217 5.22 9.82 4.29
CA VAL A 217 5.99 10.21 5.49
C VAL A 217 6.47 11.66 5.42
N ILE A 218 6.95 12.12 4.27
CA ILE A 218 7.42 13.52 4.12
C ILE A 218 6.30 14.55 4.29
N LYS A 219 5.03 14.15 4.14
CA LYS A 219 3.86 15.03 4.37
C LYS A 219 3.40 15.07 5.83
N ILE A 220 3.95 14.24 6.71
CA ILE A 220 3.52 14.19 8.12
C ILE A 220 3.79 15.53 8.84
N PRO A 221 4.94 16.20 8.70
CA PRO A 221 5.17 17.49 9.36
C PRO A 221 4.16 18.55 8.95
N ASP A 222 3.84 18.67 7.67
CA ASP A 222 2.85 19.62 7.16
C ASP A 222 1.45 19.29 7.69
N LEU A 223 1.10 18.00 7.70
CA LEU A 223 -0.15 17.51 8.29
C LEU A 223 -0.24 17.88 9.78
N THR A 224 0.83 17.66 10.54
CA THR A 224 0.89 18.00 11.96
C THR A 224 0.78 19.51 12.18
N GLN A 225 1.39 20.31 11.32
CA GLN A 225 1.28 21.76 11.36
C GLN A 225 -0.16 22.24 11.13
N VAL A 226 -0.88 21.66 10.17
CA VAL A 226 -2.30 21.94 9.94
C VAL A 226 -3.14 21.58 11.17
N LEU A 227 -2.90 20.41 11.78
CA LEU A 227 -3.61 20.02 13.01
C LEU A 227 -3.34 20.97 14.18
N ARG A 228 -2.12 21.49 14.32
CA ARG A 228 -1.77 22.47 15.35
C ARG A 228 -2.36 23.85 15.11
N SER A 229 -2.65 24.21 13.87
CA SER A 229 -3.23 25.51 13.52
C SER A 229 -4.74 25.61 13.84
N ILE A 230 -5.41 24.49 14.14
CA ILE A 230 -6.83 24.47 14.49
C ILE A 230 -7.05 25.18 15.81
N ALA A 231 -7.91 26.21 15.81
CA ALA A 231 -8.23 26.96 17.01
C ALA A 231 -9.21 26.16 17.92
N ILE A 232 -8.76 25.75 19.08
CA ILE A 232 -9.56 25.00 20.05
C ILE A 232 -9.74 25.87 21.30
N VAL A 233 -10.98 26.14 21.64
CA VAL A 233 -11.32 27.05 22.76
C VAL A 233 -11.15 26.39 24.14
N SER A 234 -11.48 25.09 24.24
CA SER A 234 -11.40 24.32 25.47
C SER A 234 -10.00 23.73 25.67
N GLU A 235 -9.40 24.00 26.83
CA GLU A 235 -8.08 23.45 27.20
C GLU A 235 -8.12 21.90 27.29
N ALA A 236 -9.20 21.33 27.83
CA ALA A 236 -9.38 19.88 27.90
C ALA A 236 -9.49 19.24 26.54
N ASP A 237 -10.25 19.84 25.62
CA ASP A 237 -10.40 19.36 24.26
C ASP A 237 -9.10 19.54 23.46
N CYS A 238 -8.35 20.61 23.71
CA CYS A 238 -7.03 20.82 23.13
C CYS A 238 -6.04 19.71 23.55
N ALA A 239 -5.98 19.39 24.85
CA ALA A 239 -5.14 18.32 25.36
C ALA A 239 -5.53 16.95 24.78
N LEU A 240 -6.83 16.68 24.70
CA LEU A 240 -7.37 15.45 24.10
C LEU A 240 -7.04 15.36 22.61
N PHE A 241 -7.23 16.44 21.85
CA PHE A 241 -6.92 16.51 20.41
C PHE A 241 -5.42 16.30 20.16
N HIS A 242 -4.59 16.98 20.94
CA HIS A 242 -3.14 16.88 20.84
C HIS A 242 -2.65 15.45 21.15
N SER A 243 -3.13 14.83 22.22
CA SER A 243 -2.74 13.47 22.60
C SER A 243 -3.25 12.41 21.60
N THR A 244 -4.37 12.67 20.92
CA THR A 244 -4.98 11.72 20.00
C THR A 244 -4.35 11.77 18.61
N PHE A 245 -4.02 12.96 18.10
CA PHE A 245 -3.56 13.13 16.72
C PHE A 245 -2.13 13.64 16.61
N VAL A 246 -1.80 14.73 17.32
CA VAL A 246 -0.52 15.44 17.10
C VAL A 246 0.66 14.65 17.66
N ALA A 247 0.59 14.28 18.93
CA ALA A 247 1.69 13.58 19.60
C ALA A 247 2.05 12.23 18.93
N PRO A 248 1.07 11.37 18.58
CA PRO A 248 1.40 10.12 17.89
C PRO A 248 1.99 10.32 16.49
N LEU A 249 1.61 11.38 15.75
CA LEU A 249 2.18 11.69 14.46
C LEU A 249 3.61 12.20 14.56
N ASP A 250 3.91 13.04 15.56
CA ASP A 250 5.27 13.51 15.81
C ASP A 250 6.21 12.35 16.17
N GLU A 251 5.78 11.46 17.05
CA GLU A 251 6.52 10.28 17.45
C GLU A 251 6.74 9.34 16.25
N LEU A 252 5.69 9.09 15.47
CA LEU A 252 5.78 8.29 14.25
C LEU A 252 6.78 8.87 13.25
N TYR A 253 6.75 10.19 13.04
CA TYR A 253 7.67 10.87 12.13
C TYR A 253 9.12 10.67 12.57
N GLN A 254 9.42 10.87 13.86
CA GLN A 254 10.78 10.68 14.40
C GLN A 254 11.31 9.25 14.16
N HIS A 255 10.46 8.24 14.29
CA HIS A 255 10.85 6.87 14.00
C HIS A 255 11.09 6.61 12.50
N LEU A 256 10.45 7.37 11.63
CA LEU A 256 10.52 7.21 10.18
C LEU A 256 11.55 8.12 9.49
N VAL A 257 12.19 9.05 10.18
CA VAL A 257 13.23 9.94 9.62
C VAL A 257 14.34 9.14 8.95
N LYS A 258 14.81 8.07 9.56
CA LYS A 258 15.85 7.20 8.99
C LYS A 258 15.40 6.53 7.68
N LEU A 259 14.11 6.22 7.54
CA LEU A 259 13.56 5.72 6.28
C LEU A 259 13.61 6.79 5.20
N VAL A 260 13.26 8.03 5.55
CA VAL A 260 13.32 9.19 4.62
C VAL A 260 14.74 9.37 4.13
N GLU A 261 15.71 9.48 5.03
CA GLU A 261 17.13 9.62 4.71
C GLU A 261 17.63 8.47 3.80
N MET A 262 17.29 7.23 4.15
CA MET A 262 17.67 6.07 3.36
C MET A 262 17.13 6.14 1.93
N VAL A 263 15.87 6.54 1.75
CA VAL A 263 15.24 6.67 0.43
C VAL A 263 15.89 7.79 -0.38
N GLU A 264 16.14 8.95 0.24
CA GLU A 264 16.78 10.11 -0.41
C GLU A 264 18.23 9.83 -0.84
N MET A 265 18.93 9.00 -0.08
CA MET A 265 20.30 8.60 -0.42
C MET A 265 20.35 7.53 -1.51
N THR A 266 19.35 6.68 -1.61
CA THR A 266 19.38 5.48 -2.49
C THR A 266 18.61 5.65 -3.78
N LEU A 267 17.48 6.38 -3.78
CA LEU A 267 16.62 6.53 -4.95
C LEU A 267 16.83 7.83 -5.69
N ASP A 268 16.73 7.77 -7.00
CA ASP A 268 16.72 8.95 -7.85
C ASP A 268 15.31 9.57 -7.82
N LEU A 269 15.20 10.70 -7.11
CA LEU A 269 13.94 11.40 -6.90
C LEU A 269 13.49 12.18 -8.14
N ASP A 270 14.41 12.57 -9.03
CA ASP A 270 14.09 13.31 -10.24
C ASP A 270 13.37 12.44 -11.27
N GLU A 271 13.72 11.15 -11.32
CA GLU A 271 13.06 10.16 -12.18
C GLU A 271 11.63 9.80 -11.71
N LEU A 272 11.25 10.10 -10.46
CA LEU A 272 9.90 9.84 -9.95
C LEU A 272 8.81 10.60 -10.70
N GLN A 273 9.12 11.75 -11.28
CA GLN A 273 8.19 12.55 -12.08
C GLN A 273 7.72 11.78 -13.34
N TYR A 274 8.57 10.87 -13.81
CA TYR A 274 8.29 10.02 -14.96
C TYR A 274 7.77 8.64 -14.57
N HIS A 275 7.44 8.42 -13.29
CA HIS A 275 7.09 7.12 -12.71
C HIS A 275 8.18 6.05 -12.86
N ASN A 276 9.43 6.46 -13.00
CA ASN A 276 10.57 5.56 -13.04
C ASN A 276 11.13 5.42 -11.61
N TYR A 277 11.16 4.19 -11.12
CA TYR A 277 11.68 3.89 -9.79
C TYR A 277 13.08 3.30 -9.93
N VAL A 278 14.08 4.16 -9.87
CA VAL A 278 15.48 3.82 -10.16
C VAL A 278 16.35 4.09 -8.93
N ILE A 279 17.32 3.22 -8.69
CA ILE A 279 18.34 3.41 -7.64
C ILE A 279 19.42 4.35 -8.21
N LYS A 280 19.91 5.29 -7.40
CA LYS A 280 21.01 6.20 -7.77
C LYS A 280 22.24 5.38 -8.17
N PRO A 281 22.87 5.71 -9.30
CA PRO A 281 24.09 5.00 -9.73
C PRO A 281 25.24 5.11 -8.74
N GLU A 282 25.28 6.19 -7.96
CA GLU A 282 26.33 6.46 -6.98
C GLU A 282 26.31 5.50 -5.79
N PHE A 283 25.19 4.79 -5.58
CA PHE A 283 25.02 3.87 -4.47
C PHE A 283 25.90 2.61 -4.59
N ASP A 284 26.18 2.15 -5.81
CA ASP A 284 27.00 0.96 -6.08
C ASP A 284 27.96 1.24 -7.23
N GLU A 285 29.23 0.83 -7.09
CA GLU A 285 30.25 1.02 -8.11
C GLU A 285 29.93 0.29 -9.42
N THR A 286 29.28 -0.87 -9.33
CA THR A 286 28.82 -1.64 -10.50
C THR A 286 27.72 -0.89 -11.25
N LEU A 287 26.77 -0.28 -10.53
CA LEU A 287 25.72 0.55 -11.12
C LEU A 287 26.31 1.81 -11.79
N ARG A 288 27.31 2.42 -11.18
CA ARG A 288 28.02 3.58 -11.75
C ARG A 288 28.69 3.22 -13.07
N LEU A 289 29.38 2.09 -13.13
CA LEU A 289 30.02 1.61 -14.36
C LEU A 289 28.99 1.29 -15.45
N ILE A 290 27.85 0.71 -15.09
CA ILE A 290 26.76 0.45 -16.03
C ILE A 290 26.16 1.76 -16.53
N ARG A 291 25.94 2.73 -15.66
CA ARG A 291 25.41 4.06 -16.04
C ARG A 291 26.35 4.76 -17.01
N THR A 292 27.63 4.80 -16.71
CA THR A 292 28.62 5.40 -17.60
C THR A 292 28.63 4.74 -18.99
N LYS A 293 28.51 3.41 -19.05
CA LYS A 293 28.39 2.70 -20.33
C LYS A 293 27.11 3.06 -21.09
N LEU A 294 25.98 3.18 -20.35
CA LEU A 294 24.70 3.57 -20.95
C LEU A 294 24.73 5.00 -21.49
N ASP A 295 25.35 5.92 -20.77
CA ASP A 295 25.49 7.32 -21.20
C ASP A 295 26.36 7.41 -22.45
N VAL A 296 27.50 6.69 -22.51
CA VAL A 296 28.33 6.63 -23.70
C VAL A 296 27.58 6.05 -24.91
N ILE A 297 26.77 4.99 -24.70
CA ILE A 297 25.97 4.40 -25.78
C ILE A 297 24.86 5.37 -26.22
N ARG A 298 24.26 6.11 -25.29
CA ARG A 298 23.22 7.11 -25.61
C ARG A 298 23.81 8.25 -26.42
N ASP A 299 24.97 8.78 -26.01
CA ASP A 299 25.71 9.81 -26.76
C ASP A 299 26.06 9.35 -28.18
N GLN A 300 26.50 8.08 -28.32
CA GLN A 300 26.77 7.48 -29.63
C GLN A 300 25.49 7.35 -30.48
N LEU A 301 24.35 7.00 -29.89
CA LEU A 301 23.06 6.95 -30.59
C LEU A 301 22.61 8.34 -31.06
N ASP A 302 22.78 9.37 -30.22
CA ASP A 302 22.45 10.74 -30.57
C ASP A 302 23.39 11.29 -31.67
N GLU A 303 24.64 10.95 -31.58
CA GLU A 303 25.65 11.29 -32.65
C GLU A 303 25.28 10.61 -33.98
N GLN A 304 24.92 9.33 -33.95
CA GLN A 304 24.43 8.63 -35.12
C GLN A 304 23.10 9.22 -35.65
N HIS A 305 22.21 9.66 -34.80
CA HIS A 305 20.97 10.32 -35.20
C HIS A 305 21.25 11.62 -35.96
N ILE A 306 22.16 12.45 -35.45
CA ILE A 306 22.57 13.67 -36.08
C ILE A 306 23.26 13.38 -37.42
N GLN A 307 24.17 12.41 -37.46
CA GLN A 307 24.90 12.03 -38.68
C GLN A 307 23.96 11.54 -39.78
N VAL A 308 22.99 10.67 -39.42
CA VAL A 308 21.95 10.18 -40.35
C VAL A 308 21.07 11.34 -40.84
N GLY A 309 20.69 12.26 -39.93
CA GLY A 309 19.99 13.49 -40.32
C GLY A 309 20.72 14.31 -41.36
N HIS A 310 22.01 14.49 -41.16
CA HIS A 310 22.89 15.21 -42.09
C HIS A 310 23.03 14.48 -43.44
N ASP A 311 23.27 13.16 -43.40
CA ASP A 311 23.46 12.36 -44.63
C ASP A 311 22.18 12.32 -45.49
N LEU A 312 21.03 12.24 -44.83
CA LEU A 312 19.72 12.25 -45.49
C LEU A 312 19.20 13.67 -45.76
N ARG A 313 19.86 14.72 -45.28
CA ARG A 313 19.42 16.12 -45.32
C ARG A 313 18.01 16.30 -44.73
N LEU A 314 17.74 15.61 -43.65
CA LEU A 314 16.50 15.68 -42.92
C LEU A 314 16.66 16.46 -41.62
N ASP A 315 15.61 17.17 -41.27
CA ASP A 315 15.50 17.81 -39.98
C ASP A 315 15.29 16.75 -38.92
N THR A 316 16.20 16.64 -37.97
CA THR A 316 16.19 15.64 -36.89
C THR A 316 15.08 15.90 -35.88
N GLU A 317 14.58 17.15 -35.77
CA GLU A 317 13.48 17.46 -34.84
C GLU A 317 12.10 17.16 -35.44
N LYS A 318 11.92 17.30 -36.77
CA LYS A 318 10.59 17.25 -37.41
C LYS A 318 10.36 16.02 -38.27
N LYS A 319 11.41 15.49 -38.87
CA LYS A 319 11.29 14.48 -39.95
C LYS A 319 11.95 13.15 -39.64
N LEU A 320 12.94 13.14 -38.75
CA LEU A 320 13.67 11.96 -38.35
C LEU A 320 13.64 11.86 -36.81
N HIS A 321 13.01 10.84 -36.30
CA HIS A 321 12.95 10.61 -34.85
C HIS A 321 13.65 9.29 -34.50
N LEU A 322 14.48 9.31 -33.47
CA LEU A 322 15.02 8.09 -32.87
C LEU A 322 14.02 7.59 -31.82
N GLU A 323 13.51 6.37 -32.02
CA GLU A 323 12.54 5.76 -31.13
C GLU A 323 12.97 4.34 -30.74
N ASN A 324 12.60 3.94 -29.53
CA ASN A 324 12.77 2.56 -29.08
C ASN A 324 11.45 1.80 -29.27
N HIS A 325 11.41 0.95 -30.29
CA HIS A 325 10.24 0.14 -30.59
C HIS A 325 10.29 -1.21 -29.88
N SER A 326 9.17 -1.66 -29.32
CA SER A 326 9.09 -2.88 -28.52
C SER A 326 9.54 -4.17 -29.24
N SER A 327 9.40 -4.23 -30.55
CA SER A 327 9.77 -5.41 -31.36
C SER A 327 11.12 -5.28 -32.05
N TYR A 328 11.58 -4.07 -32.35
CA TYR A 328 12.77 -3.82 -33.17
C TYR A 328 13.92 -3.14 -32.43
N GLY A 329 13.69 -2.73 -31.17
CA GLY A 329 14.67 -1.93 -30.43
C GLY A 329 14.77 -0.50 -30.95
N TYR A 330 15.98 0.09 -30.87
CA TYR A 330 16.21 1.44 -31.36
C TYR A 330 16.15 1.50 -32.89
N CYS A 331 15.28 2.35 -33.40
CA CYS A 331 15.08 2.53 -34.85
C CYS A 331 14.77 3.99 -35.17
N PHE A 332 15.02 4.39 -36.41
CA PHE A 332 14.70 5.71 -36.89
C PHE A 332 13.30 5.73 -37.52
N ARG A 333 12.43 6.55 -36.98
CA ARG A 333 11.11 6.81 -37.56
C ARG A 333 11.17 7.98 -38.52
N VAL A 334 10.74 7.75 -39.76
CA VAL A 334 10.71 8.76 -40.80
C VAL A 334 9.27 9.09 -41.20
N THR A 335 8.98 10.35 -41.49
CA THR A 335 7.65 10.72 -41.97
C THR A 335 7.35 10.12 -43.34
N ARG A 336 6.08 9.77 -43.60
CA ARG A 336 5.62 9.09 -44.83
C ARG A 336 6.08 9.78 -46.10
N THR A 337 6.05 11.11 -46.13
CA THR A 337 6.45 11.93 -47.30
C THR A 337 7.93 11.73 -47.63
N VAL A 338 8.77 11.66 -46.63
CA VAL A 338 10.22 11.46 -46.80
C VAL A 338 10.51 10.01 -47.23
N CYS A 339 9.81 9.03 -46.67
CA CYS A 339 9.99 7.64 -47.02
C CYS A 339 9.63 7.36 -48.50
N VAL A 340 8.54 7.93 -49.00
CA VAL A 340 8.18 7.81 -50.43
C VAL A 340 9.22 8.39 -51.31
N ILE A 341 9.81 9.52 -50.97
CA ILE A 341 10.91 10.16 -51.69
C ILE A 341 12.16 9.26 -51.66
N MET A 342 12.50 8.68 -50.52
CA MET A 342 13.66 7.77 -50.40
C MET A 342 13.49 6.50 -51.21
N ILE A 343 12.31 5.88 -51.21
CA ILE A 343 12.00 4.71 -52.04
C ILE A 343 12.10 5.06 -53.52
N ALA A 344 11.58 6.17 -53.95
CA ALA A 344 11.66 6.65 -55.32
C ALA A 344 13.12 6.88 -55.76
N TYR A 345 13.95 7.49 -54.90
CA TYR A 345 15.37 7.68 -55.16
C TYR A 345 16.17 6.36 -55.21
N HIS A 346 15.80 5.37 -54.39
CA HIS A 346 16.42 4.04 -54.39
C HIS A 346 16.07 3.25 -55.65
N ALA A 347 14.83 3.39 -56.13
CA ALA A 347 14.36 2.73 -57.34
C ALA A 347 14.97 3.32 -58.64
N THR A 348 15.36 4.60 -58.60
CA THR A 348 15.97 5.32 -59.74
C THR A 348 17.51 5.18 -59.83
N GLY A 349 18.13 4.39 -58.95
CA GLY A 349 19.60 4.07 -59.03
C GLY A 349 20.53 5.27 -58.83
N CYS A 350 20.08 6.32 -58.13
CA CYS A 350 20.85 7.51 -57.91
C CYS A 350 22.16 7.24 -57.14
N ARG A 351 23.30 7.51 -57.77
CA ARG A 351 24.66 7.30 -57.22
C ARG A 351 24.91 7.95 -55.86
N ARG A 352 24.10 8.89 -55.42
CA ARG A 352 24.18 9.54 -54.08
C ARG A 352 23.70 8.62 -52.95
N CYS A 353 22.69 7.75 -53.17
CA CYS A 353 22.25 6.80 -52.19
C CYS A 353 23.12 5.54 -52.09
N GLN A 354 23.97 5.27 -53.06
CA GLN A 354 24.91 4.15 -52.98
C GLN A 354 26.02 4.34 -51.92
N LYS A 355 26.23 5.58 -51.42
CA LYS A 355 27.09 5.80 -50.25
C LYS A 355 26.43 5.44 -48.93
N SER A 356 25.12 5.39 -48.84
CA SER A 356 24.36 4.91 -47.67
C SER A 356 24.12 3.38 -47.72
N LYS A 357 25.20 2.61 -47.88
CA LYS A 357 25.15 1.11 -47.84
C LYS A 357 24.74 0.54 -46.48
N ARG A 358 24.23 1.35 -45.57
CA ARG A 358 23.87 0.96 -44.20
C ARG A 358 22.37 0.85 -43.95
N ILE A 359 21.50 1.12 -44.92
CA ILE A 359 20.05 0.89 -44.75
C ILE A 359 19.77 -0.60 -44.86
N LEU A 360 19.55 -1.25 -43.72
CA LEU A 360 19.34 -2.70 -43.64
C LEU A 360 17.90 -3.14 -43.92
N GLY A 361 16.93 -2.25 -43.80
CA GLY A 361 15.54 -2.57 -44.07
C GLY A 361 14.57 -1.39 -43.87
N LEU A 362 13.45 -1.45 -44.56
CA LEU A 362 12.31 -0.55 -44.44
C LEU A 362 11.11 -1.39 -44.08
N GLU A 363 10.54 -1.20 -42.91
CA GLU A 363 9.28 -1.84 -42.53
C GLU A 363 8.19 -0.84 -42.20
N TYR A 364 6.95 -1.17 -42.56
CA TYR A 364 5.77 -0.37 -42.30
C TYR A 364 5.00 -0.94 -41.12
N SER A 365 4.91 -0.21 -40.03
CA SER A 365 4.16 -0.60 -38.85
C SER A 365 3.25 0.53 -38.39
N LYS A 366 1.96 0.21 -38.16
CA LYS A 366 0.93 1.13 -37.60
C LYS A 366 0.92 2.55 -38.20
N GLY A 367 1.04 2.69 -39.51
CA GLY A 367 0.98 3.99 -40.17
C GLY A 367 2.30 4.76 -40.27
N THR A 368 3.40 4.17 -39.81
CA THR A 368 4.73 4.79 -39.76
C THR A 368 5.77 3.90 -40.43
N TRP A 369 6.75 4.48 -41.10
CA TRP A 369 7.86 3.75 -41.68
C TRP A 369 9.07 3.76 -40.73
N LEU A 370 9.60 2.57 -40.50
CA LEU A 370 10.82 2.36 -39.71
C LEU A 370 11.97 2.07 -40.65
N VAL A 371 13.09 2.73 -40.40
CA VAL A 371 14.33 2.55 -41.18
C VAL A 371 15.35 1.91 -40.25
N PHE A 372 15.89 0.78 -40.68
CA PHE A 372 16.97 0.07 -39.98
C PHE A 372 18.29 0.33 -40.68
N PHE A 373 19.33 0.60 -39.90
CA PHE A 373 20.68 0.83 -40.37
C PHE A 373 21.62 -0.29 -39.95
#